data_3a3d75d82dd14a9cedf9f18c62d42633
#
_entry.id   3a3d75d82dd14a9cedf9f18c62d42633
#
_cell.length_a   1.000
_cell.length_b   1.000
_cell.length_c   1.000
_cell.angle_alpha   90.00
_cell.angle_beta   90.00
_cell.angle_gamma   90.00
#
_symmetry.space_group_name_H-M   'P 1'
#
loop_
_entity.id
_entity.type
_entity.pdbx_description
1 polymer ?
#
loop_
_entity_poly.entity_id
_entity_poly.type
_entity_poly.pdbx_seq_one_letter_code
_entity_poly.pdbx_strand_id
1 'polypeptide(L)'
;MDRVEQWVSILQDNGCRITAPRRAILRVIAESPRALQPGDIFELSRVKHPSIGLVTVYRTLDQLEKLGLIQRVHRDDGCHMLMPAPTGQIGRAHV
;
A
#
# COMPACT_ATOMS: atom_id res chain seq x y z
N MET A 1 5.03 8.95 14.66
CA MET A 1 5.73 8.01 13.78
C MET A 1 5.16 8.11 12.38
N ASP A 2 6.03 8.10 11.41
CA ASP A 2 5.64 8.19 10.01
C ASP A 2 4.77 6.97 9.63
N ARG A 3 3.76 7.19 8.80
CA ARG A 3 2.86 6.11 8.36
C ARG A 3 3.65 4.98 7.69
N VAL A 4 4.64 5.34 6.87
CA VAL A 4 5.45 4.33 6.19
C VAL A 4 6.15 3.45 7.21
N GLU A 5 6.71 4.04 8.25
CA GLU A 5 7.41 3.28 9.28
C GLU A 5 6.45 2.38 10.06
N GLN A 6 5.24 2.86 10.32
CA GLN A 6 4.22 2.04 10.97
C GLN A 6 3.88 0.82 10.11
N TRP A 7 3.70 1.04 8.82
CA TRP A 7 3.38 -0.05 7.90
C TRP A 7 4.54 -1.05 7.81
N VAL A 8 5.77 -0.55 7.74
CA VAL A 8 6.94 -1.42 7.70
C VAL A 8 6.97 -2.31 8.94
N SER A 9 6.74 -1.71 10.11
CA SER A 9 6.75 -2.46 11.36
C SER A 9 5.69 -3.55 11.36
N ILE A 10 4.48 -3.22 10.94
CA ILE A 10 3.38 -4.18 10.92
C ILE A 10 3.67 -5.31 9.94
N LEU A 11 4.19 -4.98 8.77
CA LEU A 11 4.52 -6.00 7.77
C LEU A 11 5.62 -6.93 8.28
N GLN A 12 6.64 -6.39 8.91
CA GLN A 12 7.72 -7.20 9.46
C GLN A 12 7.22 -8.11 10.56
N ASP A 13 6.32 -7.61 11.40
CA ASP A 13 5.73 -8.43 12.46
C ASP A 13 4.93 -9.60 11.89
N ASN A 14 4.45 -9.46 10.67
CA ASN A 14 3.69 -10.51 10.00
C ASN A 14 4.55 -11.35 9.05
N GLY A 15 5.87 -11.26 9.18
CA GLY A 15 6.76 -12.10 8.41
C GLY A 15 7.05 -11.60 7.00
N CYS A 16 6.62 -10.39 6.67
CA CYS A 16 6.87 -9.84 5.34
C CYS A 16 8.24 -9.20 5.29
N ARG A 17 8.96 -9.49 4.22
CA ARG A 17 10.27 -8.91 4.01
C ARG A 17 10.13 -7.55 3.36
N ILE A 18 10.78 -6.55 3.92
CA ILE A 18 10.72 -5.20 3.38
C ILE A 18 11.98 -4.94 2.55
N THR A 19 11.79 -4.86 1.25
CA THR A 19 12.85 -4.53 0.31
C THR A 19 12.74 -3.07 -0.08
N ALA A 20 13.78 -2.51 -0.72
CA ALA A 20 13.74 -1.13 -1.18
C ALA A 20 12.57 -0.87 -2.14
N PRO A 21 12.30 -1.76 -3.12
CA PRO A 21 11.12 -1.56 -3.98
C PRO A 21 9.81 -1.56 -3.20
N ARG A 22 9.66 -2.46 -2.24
CA ARG A 22 8.44 -2.49 -1.44
C ARG A 22 8.27 -1.23 -0.61
N ARG A 23 9.36 -0.74 -0.03
CA ARG A 23 9.29 0.51 0.73
C ARG A 23 8.87 1.67 -0.17
N ALA A 24 9.34 1.69 -1.43
CA ALA A 24 8.93 2.72 -2.37
C ALA A 24 7.41 2.68 -2.62
N ILE A 25 6.85 1.48 -2.73
CA ILE A 25 5.41 1.32 -2.92
C ILE A 25 4.65 1.86 -1.71
N LEU A 26 5.10 1.52 -0.51
CA LEU A 26 4.47 2.01 0.71
C LEU A 26 4.47 3.53 0.75
N ARG A 27 5.60 4.13 0.38
CA ARG A 27 5.74 5.58 0.42
C ARG A 27 4.82 6.25 -0.59
N VAL A 28 4.70 5.68 -1.78
CA VAL A 28 3.80 6.23 -2.81
C VAL A 28 2.38 6.31 -2.29
N ILE A 29 1.90 5.22 -1.68
CA ILE A 29 0.53 5.18 -1.18
C ILE A 29 0.36 6.10 0.02
N ALA A 30 1.30 6.05 0.95
CA ALA A 30 1.20 6.80 2.21
C ALA A 30 1.25 8.31 1.99
N GLU A 31 2.00 8.73 0.99
CA GLU A 31 2.19 10.16 0.74
C GLU A 31 1.21 10.73 -0.26
N SER A 32 0.42 9.89 -0.91
CA SER A 32 -0.55 10.38 -1.88
C SER A 32 -1.72 11.06 -1.16
N PRO A 33 -2.12 12.24 -1.60
CA PRO A 33 -3.27 12.92 -1.00
C PRO A 33 -4.61 12.34 -1.44
N ARG A 34 -4.59 11.39 -2.37
CA ARG A 34 -5.82 10.83 -2.91
C ARG A 34 -5.62 9.36 -3.23
N ALA A 35 -6.72 8.65 -3.48
CA ALA A 35 -6.67 7.26 -3.87
C ALA A 35 -5.95 7.09 -5.21
N LEU A 36 -5.28 5.96 -5.37
CA LEU A 36 -4.50 5.67 -6.56
C LEU A 36 -4.93 4.33 -7.14
N GLN A 37 -4.88 4.21 -8.46
CA GLN A 37 -5.05 2.92 -9.11
C GLN A 37 -3.73 2.14 -9.03
N PRO A 38 -3.78 0.79 -9.10
CA PRO A 38 -2.54 0.01 -9.08
C PRO A 38 -1.55 0.43 -10.16
N GLY A 39 -2.05 0.81 -11.34
CA GLY A 39 -1.18 1.30 -12.40
C GLY A 39 -0.46 2.58 -12.04
N ASP A 40 -1.14 3.48 -11.33
CA ASP A 40 -0.52 4.71 -10.86
C ASP A 40 0.58 4.42 -9.86
N ILE A 41 0.31 3.48 -8.95
CA ILE A 41 1.29 3.09 -7.95
C ILE A 41 2.53 2.51 -8.61
N PHE A 42 2.32 1.67 -9.64
CA PHE A 42 3.42 1.10 -10.40
C PHE A 42 4.26 2.19 -11.05
N GLU A 43 3.62 3.12 -11.76
CA GLU A 43 4.35 4.17 -12.46
C GLU A 43 5.11 5.07 -11.50
N LEU A 44 4.50 5.44 -10.40
CA LEU A 44 5.16 6.30 -9.43
C LEU A 44 6.32 5.59 -8.72
N SER A 45 6.16 4.30 -8.46
CA SER A 45 7.22 3.52 -7.83
C SER A 45 8.41 3.34 -8.76
N ARG A 46 8.14 3.23 -10.06
CA ARG A 46 9.22 3.06 -11.05
C ARG A 46 10.13 4.27 -11.13
N VAL A 47 9.64 5.43 -10.75
CA VAL A 47 10.48 6.63 -10.77
C VAL A 47 11.71 6.43 -9.89
N LYS A 48 11.51 5.78 -8.74
CA LYS A 48 12.62 5.54 -7.81
C LYS A 48 13.29 4.20 -8.03
N HIS A 49 12.55 3.23 -8.52
CA HIS A 49 13.06 1.87 -8.74
C HIS A 49 12.63 1.40 -10.12
N PRO A 50 13.38 1.80 -11.17
CA PRO A 50 12.97 1.47 -12.55
C PRO A 50 12.84 -0.02 -12.83
N SER A 51 13.51 -0.86 -12.07
CA SER A 51 13.43 -2.30 -12.27
C SER A 51 12.28 -2.98 -11.53
N ILE A 52 11.45 -2.19 -10.85
CA ILE A 52 10.35 -2.77 -10.10
C ILE A 52 9.35 -3.43 -11.06
N GLY A 53 8.85 -4.61 -10.69
CA GLY A 53 7.92 -5.34 -11.52
C GLY A 53 6.49 -5.18 -11.03
N LEU A 54 5.55 -5.39 -11.93
CA LEU A 54 4.13 -5.27 -11.60
C LEU A 54 3.71 -6.32 -10.57
N VAL A 55 4.32 -7.51 -10.64
CA VAL A 55 4.05 -8.57 -9.67
C VAL A 55 4.39 -8.10 -8.25
N THR A 56 5.52 -7.42 -8.09
CA THR A 56 5.93 -6.91 -6.79
C THR A 56 4.91 -5.90 -6.26
N VAL A 57 4.39 -5.06 -7.15
CA VAL A 57 3.37 -4.08 -6.78
C VAL A 57 2.13 -4.80 -6.27
N TYR A 58 1.60 -5.75 -7.04
CA TYR A 58 0.38 -6.45 -6.64
C TYR A 58 0.54 -7.26 -5.37
N ARG A 59 1.68 -7.91 -5.19
CA ARG A 59 1.93 -8.67 -3.97
C ARG A 59 1.96 -7.75 -2.74
N THR A 60 2.59 -6.60 -2.89
CA THR A 60 2.65 -5.63 -1.80
C THR A 60 1.24 -5.12 -1.46
N LEU A 61 0.46 -4.80 -2.49
CA LEU A 61 -0.90 -4.32 -2.27
C LEU A 61 -1.77 -5.38 -1.58
N ASP A 62 -1.63 -6.64 -1.97
CA ASP A 62 -2.36 -7.73 -1.33
C ASP A 62 -2.02 -7.82 0.16
N GLN A 63 -0.75 -7.72 0.51
CA GLN A 63 -0.34 -7.78 1.90
C GLN A 63 -0.93 -6.61 2.69
N LEU A 64 -0.85 -5.41 2.12
CA LEU A 64 -1.38 -4.24 2.80
C LEU A 64 -2.89 -4.34 3.01
N GLU A 65 -3.62 -4.86 2.03
CA GLU A 65 -5.06 -5.04 2.16
C GLU A 65 -5.39 -6.09 3.23
N LYS A 66 -4.67 -7.20 3.23
CA LYS A 66 -4.92 -8.27 4.20
C LYS A 66 -4.73 -7.79 5.63
N LEU A 67 -3.77 -6.89 5.84
CA LEU A 67 -3.48 -6.38 7.16
C LEU A 67 -4.33 -5.17 7.52
N GLY A 68 -5.20 -4.73 6.62
CA GLY A 68 -6.08 -3.61 6.88
C GLY A 68 -5.40 -2.26 6.83
N LEU A 69 -4.23 -2.18 6.21
CA LEU A 69 -3.47 -0.93 6.15
C LEU A 69 -3.94 -0.03 5.03
N ILE A 70 -4.49 -0.61 3.96
CA ILE A 70 -5.10 0.14 2.88
C ILE A 70 -6.48 -0.43 2.61
N GLN A 71 -7.31 0.37 1.98
CA GLN A 71 -8.64 -0.06 1.59
C GLN A 71 -8.84 0.16 0.11
N ARG A 72 -9.70 -0.67 -0.47
CA ARG A 72 -10.03 -0.58 -1.88
C ARG A 72 -11.32 0.20 -2.03
N VAL A 73 -11.30 1.20 -2.89
CA VAL A 73 -12.45 2.03 -3.16
C VAL A 73 -12.91 1.74 -4.59
N HIS A 74 -14.18 1.39 -4.76
CA HIS A 74 -14.73 1.13 -6.07
C HIS A 74 -15.29 2.40 -6.66
N ARG A 75 -15.07 2.59 -7.95
CA ARG A 75 -15.62 3.72 -8.67
C ARG A 75 -16.77 3.25 -9.54
N ASP A 76 -17.62 4.20 -9.93
CA ASP A 76 -18.78 3.88 -10.75
C ASP A 76 -18.41 3.30 -12.10
N ASP A 77 -17.24 3.60 -12.60
CA ASP A 77 -16.78 3.11 -13.90
C ASP A 77 -16.15 1.71 -13.80
N GLY A 78 -16.24 1.09 -12.63
CA GLY A 78 -15.69 -0.25 -12.44
C GLY A 78 -14.23 -0.29 -12.04
N CYS A 79 -13.57 0.85 -11.93
CA CYS A 79 -12.16 0.89 -11.54
C CYS A 79 -12.02 0.77 -10.02
N HIS A 80 -10.87 0.24 -9.61
CA HIS A 80 -10.54 0.14 -8.20
C HIS A 80 -9.46 1.15 -7.88
N MET A 81 -9.63 1.85 -6.76
CA MET A 81 -8.63 2.77 -6.26
C MET A 81 -8.20 2.29 -4.89
N LEU A 82 -6.96 2.56 -4.53
CA LEU A 82 -6.41 2.14 -3.24
C LEU A 82 -5.99 3.39 -2.47
N MET A 83 -6.25 3.36 -1.16
CA MET A 83 -5.90 4.48 -0.30
C MET A 83 -5.61 3.96 1.10
N PRO A 84 -4.86 4.70 1.92
CA PRO A 84 -4.65 4.29 3.30
C PRO A 84 -5.97 4.14 4.03
N ALA A 85 -6.07 3.11 4.86
CA ALA A 85 -7.25 2.93 5.69
C ALA A 85 -7.30 4.05 6.72
N PRO A 86 -8.51 4.48 7.13
CA PRO A 86 -8.61 5.51 8.15
C PRO A 86 -7.93 5.10 9.44
N THR A 87 -7.32 6.08 10.10
CA THR A 87 -6.68 5.85 11.38
C THR A 87 -7.71 5.37 12.39
N GLY A 88 -7.34 4.39 13.18
CA GLY A 88 -8.23 3.87 14.21
C GLY A 88 -9.00 2.65 13.80
N GLN A 89 -9.01 2.31 12.52
CA GLN A 89 -9.66 1.08 12.07
C GLN A 89 -8.73 -0.10 12.09
N ILE A 90 -7.45 0.16 12.07
CA ILE A 90 -6.46 -0.91 12.06
C ILE A 90 -6.48 -1.59 13.42
N GLY A 91 -6.65 -2.90 13.40
CA GLY A 91 -6.63 -3.69 14.63
C GLY A 91 -7.86 -3.58 15.49
N ARG A 92 -8.91 -2.91 15.04
CA ARG A 92 -10.09 -2.72 15.82
C ARG A 92 -11.16 -3.59 15.47
N ALA A 93 -11.14 -4.18 14.67
CA ALA A 93 -12.23 -5.04 14.29
C ALA A 93 -13.42 -5.01 15.17
N HIS A 94 -13.59 -4.70 15.64
CA HIS A 94 -14.36 -4.82 16.35
C HIS A 94 -14.82 -4.94 17.00
N VAL A 95 -14.91 -4.60 16.85
CA VAL A 95 -15.26 -4.77 17.59
C VAL A 95 -16.11 -4.99 17.90
#